data_374731179c629eff7feed664aa3ed8a0
#
_entry.id   374731179c629eff7feed664aa3ed8a0
#
_cell.length_a   1.000
_cell.length_b   1.000
_cell.length_c   1.000
_cell.angle_alpha   90.00
_cell.angle_beta   90.00
_cell.angle_gamma   90.00
#
_symmetry.space_group_name_H-M   'P 1'
#
loop_
_entity.id
_entity.type
_entity.pdbx_description
1 polymer ?
#
loop_
_entity_poly.entity_id
_entity_poly.type
_entity_poly.pdbx_seq_one_letter_code
_entity_poly.pdbx_strand_id
1 'polypeptide(L)' 'MDQTIRTANECKAAKITLEVKVTNAAAIALYMKNGFIPAGIKPCYYHDGSDAIYMQRLIP' A
#
# COMPACT_ATOMS: atom_id res chain seq x y z
N MET A 1 -1.70 8.75 13.28
CA MET A 1 -2.30 7.49 13.08
C MET A 1 -3.70 7.42 13.49
N ASP A 2 -3.99 7.71 14.71
CA ASP A 2 -5.33 7.64 15.18
C ASP A 2 -6.24 8.56 14.45
N GLN A 3 -5.73 9.71 14.11
CA GLN A 3 -6.50 10.60 13.40
C GLN A 3 -6.91 10.09 12.08
N THR A 4 -6.05 9.38 11.42
CA THR A 4 -6.35 8.80 10.15
C THR A 4 -7.49 7.82 10.24
N ILE A 5 -7.48 7.03 11.28
CA ILE A 5 -8.53 6.06 11.47
C ILE A 5 -9.85 6.75 11.69
N ARG A 6 -9.84 7.78 12.53
CA ARG A 6 -11.05 8.48 12.83
C ARG A 6 -11.63 9.13 11.59
N THR A 7 -10.73 9.73 10.78
CA THR A 7 -11.17 10.37 9.57
C THR A 7 -11.79 9.38 8.61
N ALA A 8 -11.20 8.21 8.50
CA ALA A 8 -11.74 7.20 7.62
C ALA A 8 -13.13 6.82 8.04
N ASN A 9 -13.36 6.72 9.32
CA ASN A 9 -14.69 6.38 9.79
C ASN A 9 -15.69 7.45 9.41
N GLU A 10 -15.31 8.68 9.53
CA GLU A 10 -16.21 9.76 9.20
C GLU A 10 -16.55 9.77 7.74
N CYS A 11 -15.60 9.36 6.90
CA CYS A 11 -15.83 9.33 5.47
C CYS A 11 -16.52 8.05 5.02
N LYS A 12 -16.77 7.17 5.94
CA LYS A 12 -17.42 5.91 5.64
C LYS A 12 -16.60 5.04 4.71
N ALA A 13 -15.33 5.29 4.65
CA ALA A 13 -14.41 4.50 3.85
C ALA A 13 -13.06 4.48 4.52
N ALA A 14 -12.43 3.36 4.51
CA ALA A 14 -11.10 3.22 5.06
C ALA A 14 -10.16 2.82 3.94
N LYS A 15 -8.89 3.11 4.14
CA LYS A 15 -7.89 2.77 3.16
C LYS A 15 -6.69 2.18 3.87
N ILE A 16 -6.23 1.04 3.41
CA ILE A 16 -5.04 0.40 3.93
C ILE A 16 -3.95 0.59 2.89
N THR A 17 -2.80 1.10 3.30
CA THR A 17 -1.70 1.34 2.37
C THR A 17 -0.46 0.60 2.85
N LEU A 18 0.38 0.23 1.91
CA LEU A 18 1.64 -0.41 2.22
C LEU A 18 2.64 -0.15 1.10
N GLU A 19 3.91 -0.41 1.37
CA GLU A 19 4.95 -0.36 0.37
C GLU A 19 5.58 -1.75 0.28
N VAL A 20 5.89 -2.19 -0.91
CA VAL A 20 6.51 -3.49 -1.12
C VAL A 20 7.64 -3.32 -2.13
N LYS A 21 8.72 -4.05 -1.92
CA LYS A 21 9.89 -3.97 -2.80
C LYS A 21 9.51 -4.47 -4.18
N VAL A 22 9.91 -3.74 -5.23
CA VAL A 22 9.52 -4.09 -6.60
C VAL A 22 10.00 -5.48 -7.01
N THR A 23 11.06 -5.98 -6.39
CA THR A 23 11.59 -7.30 -6.73
C THR A 23 10.90 -8.42 -5.97
N ASN A 24 10.04 -8.08 -5.04
CA ASN A 24 9.35 -9.09 -4.23
C ASN A 24 8.05 -9.50 -4.91
N ALA A 25 8.19 -10.26 -6.00
CA ALA A 25 7.04 -10.63 -6.81
C ALA A 25 6.01 -11.45 -6.02
N ALA A 26 6.48 -12.28 -5.12
CA ALA A 26 5.55 -13.11 -4.34
C ALA A 26 4.66 -12.25 -3.46
N ALA A 27 5.24 -11.24 -2.82
CA ALA A 27 4.46 -10.35 -1.96
C ALA A 27 3.51 -9.51 -2.78
N ILE A 28 3.97 -9.01 -3.92
CA ILE A 28 3.12 -8.22 -4.80
C ILE A 28 1.91 -9.04 -5.22
N ALA A 29 2.14 -10.27 -5.65
CA ALA A 29 1.05 -11.14 -6.07
C ALA A 29 0.08 -11.40 -4.93
N LEU A 30 0.61 -11.62 -3.74
CA LEU A 30 -0.22 -11.87 -2.58
C LEU A 30 -1.12 -10.68 -2.26
N TYR A 31 -0.56 -9.49 -2.27
CA TYR A 31 -1.33 -8.29 -1.96
C TYR A 31 -2.37 -8.02 -3.05
N MET A 32 -2.03 -8.21 -4.30
CA MET A 32 -3.00 -8.02 -5.37
C MET A 32 -4.14 -9.02 -5.24
N LYS A 33 -3.83 -10.23 -4.83
CA LYS A 33 -4.85 -11.25 -4.62
C LYS A 33 -5.78 -10.85 -3.48
N ASN A 34 -5.28 -10.08 -2.54
CA ASN A 34 -6.08 -9.61 -1.42
C ASN A 34 -6.77 -8.27 -1.68
N GLY A 35 -6.77 -7.82 -2.91
CA GLY A 35 -7.50 -6.61 -3.26
C GLY A 35 -6.70 -5.33 -3.25
N PHE A 36 -5.39 -5.42 -3.02
CA PHE A 36 -4.55 -4.23 -3.09
C PHE A 36 -4.25 -3.90 -4.54
N ILE A 37 -4.21 -2.62 -4.85
CA ILE A 37 -3.87 -2.17 -6.19
C ILE A 37 -2.65 -1.26 -6.13
N PRO A 38 -1.80 -1.32 -7.14
CA PRO A 38 -0.63 -0.43 -7.15
C PRO A 38 -1.08 1.00 -7.41
N ALA A 39 -0.61 1.91 -6.59
CA ALA A 39 -0.99 3.31 -6.68
C ALA A 39 0.18 4.22 -7.04
N GLY A 40 1.40 3.73 -6.98
CA GLY A 40 2.56 4.53 -7.36
C GLY A 40 3.85 3.81 -7.05
N ILE A 41 4.95 4.45 -7.43
CA ILE A 41 6.28 3.91 -7.21
C ILE A 41 7.06 4.93 -6.39
N LYS A 42 7.78 4.46 -5.37
CA LYS A 42 8.67 5.30 -4.58
C LYS A 42 10.09 4.90 -4.93
N PRO A 43 10.79 5.68 -5.71
CA PRO A 43 12.12 5.32 -6.17
C PRO A 43 13.13 5.36 -5.03
N CYS A 44 14.09 4.46 -5.07
CA CYS A 44 15.17 4.38 -4.09
C CYS A 44 14.65 4.36 -2.66
N TYR A 45 13.57 3.64 -2.43
CA TYR A 45 12.94 3.61 -1.13
C TYR A 45 13.74 2.81 -0.10
N TYR A 46 14.40 1.75 -0.53
CA TYR A 46 15.16 0.89 0.37
C TYR A 46 16.64 1.26 0.33
N HIS A 47 17.37 0.84 1.36
CA HIS A 47 18.77 1.18 1.48
C HIS A 47 19.62 0.67 0.33
N ASP A 48 19.23 -0.41 -0.30
CA ASP A 48 19.98 -0.97 -1.40
C ASP A 48 19.65 -0.30 -2.72
N GLY A 49 18.86 0.75 -2.69
CA GLY A 49 18.48 1.47 -3.90
C GLY A 49 17.26 0.93 -4.60
N SER A 50 16.65 -0.10 -4.07
CA SER A 50 15.46 -0.68 -4.70
C SER A 50 14.27 0.24 -4.54
N ASP A 51 13.42 0.23 -5.56
CA ASP A 51 12.19 1.00 -5.52
C ASP A 51 11.13 0.23 -4.74
N ALA A 52 10.13 0.94 -4.28
CA ALA A 52 8.98 0.34 -3.63
C ALA A 52 7.73 0.65 -4.44
N ILE A 53 6.80 -0.31 -4.45
CA ILE A 53 5.50 -0.09 -5.04
C ILE A 53 4.56 0.29 -3.89
N TYR A 54 3.92 1.41 -4.04
CA TYR A 54 2.92 1.86 -3.08
C TYR A 54 1.59 1.23 -3.46
N MET A 55 1.01 0.47 -2.58
CA MET A 55 -0.24 -0.23 -2.86
C MET A 55 -1.30 0.18 -1.87
N GLN A 56 -2.53 0.13 -2.29
CA GLN A 56 -3.64 0.50 -1.44
C GLN A 56 -4.83 -0.41 -1.65
N ARG A 57 -5.63 -0.54 -0.64
CA ARG A 57 -6.87 -1.28 -0.69
C ARG A 57 -7.93 -0.44 -0.02
N LEU A 58 -9.03 -0.23 -0.73
CA LEU A 58 -10.15 0.54 -0.18
C LEU A 58 -11.11 -0.41 0.50
N ILE A 59 -11.56 -0.02 1.67
CA ILE A 59 -12.51 -0.79 2.46
C ILE A 59 -13.77 0.03 2.58
N PRO A 60 -14.89 -0.44 2.03
CA PRO A 60 -16.14 0.32 2.06
C PRO A 60 -16.72 0.47 3.46
#